data_78a0e2a1903238887e00082e2c23812c
#
_entry.id   78a0e2a1903238887e00082e2c23812c
#
_cell.length_a   1.000
_cell.length_b   1.000
_cell.length_c   1.000
_cell.angle_alpha   90.00
_cell.angle_beta   90.00
_cell.angle_gamma   90.00
#
_symmetry.space_group_name_H-M   'P 1'
#
loop_
_entity.id
_entity.type
_entity.pdbx_description
1 polymer ?
#
loop_
_entity_poly.entity_id
_entity_poly.type
_entity_poly.pdbx_seq_one_letter_code
_entity_poly.pdbx_strand_id
1 'polypeptide(L)'
;QYPRGIQEGNGVPADGDLWVSYSVNKEDMWISRIPVPVEINASAHADDDFSKFGSMAELANWNIYSPVWAPVSLEGEWLILQDKDPFDYAKVERKIPASKELKVSFDLLAGQNDKGILQIDFLDENSIACSRLELTPDGIFRMKGGSRFANMMKYEAGKTYHVEAVLSTAERHIQEYGDG
;
A
#
# COMPACT_ATOMS: atom_id res chain seq x y z
N GLN A 1 21.81 4.31 5.49
CA GLN A 1 21.98 5.13 4.28
C GLN A 1 21.37 6.51 4.55
N TYR A 2 22.07 7.56 4.12
CA TYR A 2 21.58 8.93 4.31
C TYR A 2 21.36 9.54 2.92
N PRO A 3 20.10 9.65 2.44
CA PRO A 3 19.82 10.36 1.21
C PRO A 3 20.26 11.83 1.37
N ARG A 4 20.81 12.41 0.32
CA ARG A 4 21.18 13.82 0.26
C ARG A 4 20.44 14.46 -0.90
N GLY A 5 19.92 15.64 -0.67
CA GLY A 5 19.21 16.41 -1.67
C GLY A 5 19.84 17.77 -1.89
N ILE A 6 19.71 18.28 -3.12
CA ILE A 6 20.05 19.64 -3.51
C ILE A 6 18.82 20.21 -4.19
N GLN A 7 18.40 21.40 -3.76
CA GLN A 7 17.32 22.15 -4.39
C GLN A 7 17.91 23.07 -5.46
N GLU A 8 17.28 23.11 -6.63
CA GLU A 8 17.48 24.20 -7.60
C GLU A 8 16.69 25.42 -7.13
N GLY A 9 17.27 26.61 -7.28
CA GLY A 9 16.65 27.86 -6.84
C GLY A 9 16.90 28.16 -5.36
N ASN A 10 16.53 29.36 -4.94
CA ASN A 10 16.72 29.89 -3.60
C ASN A 10 15.40 30.23 -2.89
N GLY A 11 14.27 29.79 -3.43
CA GLY A 11 12.94 30.08 -2.92
C GLY A 11 12.63 29.42 -1.59
N VAL A 12 11.84 30.09 -0.78
CA VAL A 12 11.25 29.55 0.44
C VAL A 12 9.75 29.93 0.43
N PRO A 13 8.84 29.01 0.12
CA PRO A 13 9.06 27.59 -0.19
C PRO A 13 9.92 27.32 -1.43
N ALA A 14 10.37 26.08 -1.60
CA ALA A 14 11.18 25.66 -2.74
C ALA A 14 10.54 26.04 -4.10
N ASP A 15 11.33 26.63 -4.99
CA ASP A 15 10.89 27.15 -6.29
C ASP A 15 11.60 26.49 -7.49
N GLY A 16 12.40 25.46 -7.23
CA GLY A 16 13.10 24.67 -8.22
C GLY A 16 13.09 23.19 -7.88
N ASP A 17 13.48 22.37 -8.83
CA ASP A 17 13.48 20.92 -8.65
C ASP A 17 14.40 20.46 -7.51
N LEU A 18 13.98 19.40 -6.84
CA LEU A 18 14.80 18.73 -5.83
C LEU A 18 15.52 17.53 -6.45
N TRP A 19 16.82 17.52 -6.37
CA TRP A 19 17.66 16.41 -6.78
C TRP A 19 18.07 15.61 -5.54
N VAL A 20 17.75 14.32 -5.54
CA VAL A 20 18.05 13.44 -4.41
C VAL A 20 18.98 12.32 -4.86
N SER A 21 20.13 12.20 -4.20
CA SER A 21 21.03 11.07 -4.39
C SER A 21 20.84 10.04 -3.28
N TYR A 22 20.78 8.78 -3.66
CA TYR A 22 20.62 7.65 -2.74
C TYR A 22 21.29 6.41 -3.32
N SER A 23 21.60 5.45 -2.47
CA SER A 23 22.09 4.16 -2.94
C SER A 23 21.03 3.08 -2.78
N VAL A 24 20.98 2.20 -3.76
CA VAL A 24 20.15 0.98 -3.75
C VAL A 24 21.11 -0.19 -3.52
N ASN A 25 20.75 -1.09 -2.61
CA ASN A 25 21.52 -2.29 -2.25
C ASN A 25 23.00 -2.04 -1.86
N LYS A 26 23.36 -0.79 -1.50
CA LYS A 26 24.73 -0.35 -1.19
C LYS A 26 25.73 -0.42 -2.36
N GLU A 27 25.28 -0.76 -3.54
CA GLU A 27 26.15 -0.96 -4.73
C GLU A 27 25.91 0.13 -5.77
N ASP A 28 24.66 0.49 -6.03
CA ASP A 28 24.29 1.45 -7.06
C ASP A 28 24.00 2.83 -6.46
N MET A 29 24.53 3.87 -7.11
CA MET A 29 24.20 5.27 -6.81
C MET A 29 23.16 5.77 -7.81
N TRP A 30 22.03 6.21 -7.28
CA TRP A 30 20.94 6.78 -8.06
C TRP A 30 20.77 8.26 -7.79
N ILE A 31 20.34 8.98 -8.82
CA ILE A 31 19.94 10.39 -8.70
C ILE A 31 18.53 10.50 -9.25
N SER A 32 17.61 10.97 -8.43
CA SER A 32 16.24 11.24 -8.82
C SER A 32 15.95 12.72 -8.80
N ARG A 33 15.29 13.20 -9.85
CA ARG A 33 14.76 14.55 -9.95
C ARG A 33 13.31 14.56 -9.50
N ILE A 34 12.98 15.39 -8.55
CA ILE A 34 11.63 15.55 -8.01
C ILE A 34 11.15 16.95 -8.38
N PRO A 35 10.17 17.09 -9.28
CA PRO A 35 9.58 18.38 -9.61
C PRO A 35 8.97 19.04 -8.35
N VAL A 36 9.08 20.35 -8.27
CA VAL A 36 8.50 21.13 -7.17
C VAL A 36 7.55 22.18 -7.77
N PRO A 37 6.33 22.35 -7.22
CA PRO A 37 5.79 21.65 -6.05
C PRO A 37 5.55 20.17 -6.31
N VAL A 38 5.71 19.35 -5.27
CA VAL A 38 5.35 17.92 -5.34
C VAL A 38 3.83 17.83 -5.41
N GLU A 39 3.31 17.50 -6.58
CA GLU A 39 1.88 17.24 -6.76
C GLU A 39 1.59 15.78 -6.45
N ILE A 40 0.67 15.56 -5.51
CA ILE A 40 0.15 14.24 -5.22
C ILE A 40 -1.14 14.09 -6.00
N ASN A 41 -1.11 13.28 -7.06
CA ASN A 41 -2.31 12.93 -7.80
C ASN A 41 -3.18 12.01 -6.94
N ALA A 42 -4.05 12.60 -6.13
CA ALA A 42 -5.06 11.90 -5.38
C ALA A 42 -6.41 12.14 -6.04
N SER A 43 -7.05 11.10 -6.59
CA SER A 43 -8.40 11.21 -7.11
C SER A 43 -9.42 10.82 -6.05
N ALA A 44 -10.54 11.54 -5.98
CA ALA A 44 -11.64 11.23 -5.06
C ALA A 44 -12.28 9.84 -5.32
N HIS A 45 -12.05 9.31 -6.51
CA HIS A 45 -12.45 7.97 -6.91
C HIS A 45 -11.23 7.26 -7.48
N ALA A 46 -10.89 6.11 -6.92
CA ALA A 46 -9.85 5.22 -7.41
C ALA A 46 -10.52 3.93 -7.94
N ASP A 47 -10.27 3.62 -9.20
CA ASP A 47 -10.73 2.40 -9.86
C ASP A 47 -9.52 1.84 -10.63
N ASP A 48 -8.75 1.02 -9.92
CA ASP A 48 -7.50 0.47 -10.43
C ASP A 48 -7.71 -0.98 -10.89
N ASP A 49 -7.98 -1.15 -12.17
CA ASP A 49 -8.06 -2.46 -12.83
C ASP A 49 -6.67 -2.86 -13.31
N PHE A 50 -6.01 -3.74 -12.58
CA PHE A 50 -4.63 -4.14 -12.85
C PHE A 50 -4.45 -4.84 -14.19
N SER A 51 -5.51 -5.39 -14.80
CA SER A 51 -5.44 -5.97 -16.16
C SER A 51 -5.13 -4.95 -17.24
N LYS A 52 -5.36 -3.66 -16.98
CA LYS A 52 -5.14 -2.56 -17.92
C LYS A 52 -3.72 -2.00 -17.91
N PHE A 53 -2.90 -2.39 -16.96
CA PHE A 53 -1.53 -1.92 -16.84
C PHE A 53 -0.56 -2.89 -17.53
N GLY A 54 0.23 -2.39 -18.47
CA GLY A 54 1.24 -3.17 -19.19
C GLY A 54 2.56 -3.33 -18.43
N SER A 55 2.79 -2.49 -17.42
CA SER A 55 4.02 -2.50 -16.62
C SER A 55 3.83 -1.83 -15.26
N MET A 56 4.74 -2.11 -14.34
CA MET A 56 4.80 -1.46 -13.02
C MET A 56 4.97 0.06 -13.10
N ALA A 57 5.60 0.57 -14.17
CA ALA A 57 5.79 2.02 -14.36
C ALA A 57 4.48 2.78 -14.60
N GLU A 58 3.43 2.09 -15.02
CA GLU A 58 2.11 2.68 -15.24
C GLU A 58 1.31 2.86 -13.94
N LEU A 59 1.75 2.25 -12.85
CA LEU A 59 1.15 2.39 -11.51
C LEU A 59 1.56 3.71 -10.82
N ALA A 60 1.51 4.83 -11.56
CA ALA A 60 2.00 6.14 -11.07
C ALA A 60 1.28 6.66 -9.82
N ASN A 61 0.06 6.18 -9.55
CA ASN A 61 -0.73 6.56 -8.37
C ASN A 61 -0.43 5.67 -7.13
N TRP A 62 0.41 4.65 -7.30
CA TRP A 62 0.81 3.75 -6.23
C TRP A 62 2.24 4.04 -5.79
N ASN A 63 2.44 4.11 -4.48
CA ASN A 63 3.78 4.11 -3.89
C ASN A 63 4.17 2.65 -3.62
N ILE A 64 5.26 2.19 -4.25
CA ILE A 64 5.63 0.78 -4.26
C ILE A 64 7.02 0.62 -3.64
N TYR A 65 7.10 -0.21 -2.61
CA TYR A 65 8.35 -0.69 -2.05
C TYR A 65 8.52 -2.16 -2.42
N SER A 66 9.48 -2.42 -3.30
CA SER A 66 9.70 -3.72 -3.93
C SER A 66 11.19 -4.08 -3.88
N PRO A 67 11.70 -4.54 -2.72
CA PRO A 67 13.08 -5.01 -2.61
C PRO A 67 13.30 -6.33 -3.36
N VAL A 68 14.56 -6.67 -3.63
CA VAL A 68 14.93 -7.83 -4.46
C VAL A 68 14.30 -9.15 -3.99
N TRP A 69 14.27 -9.36 -2.67
CA TRP A 69 13.75 -10.59 -2.06
C TRP A 69 12.30 -10.50 -1.56
N ALA A 70 11.70 -9.33 -1.69
CA ALA A 70 10.28 -9.12 -1.44
C ALA A 70 9.65 -8.31 -2.59
N PRO A 71 9.62 -8.87 -3.82
CA PRO A 71 9.18 -8.14 -4.99
C PRO A 71 7.67 -7.91 -5.02
N VAL A 72 7.31 -6.78 -5.64
CA VAL A 72 5.97 -6.50 -6.13
C VAL A 72 5.98 -6.62 -7.64
N SER A 73 5.01 -7.31 -8.22
CA SER A 73 4.88 -7.52 -9.66
C SER A 73 3.42 -7.41 -10.13
N LEU A 74 3.24 -7.22 -11.44
CA LEU A 74 1.95 -7.34 -12.11
C LEU A 74 1.94 -8.65 -12.90
N GLU A 75 0.93 -9.48 -12.68
CA GLU A 75 0.72 -10.73 -13.44
C GLU A 75 -0.77 -10.88 -13.77
N GLY A 76 -1.11 -10.73 -15.05
CA GLY A 76 -2.50 -10.76 -15.49
C GLY A 76 -3.28 -9.59 -14.88
N GLU A 77 -4.30 -9.90 -14.10
CA GLU A 77 -5.17 -8.93 -13.41
C GLU A 77 -4.78 -8.68 -11.95
N TRP A 78 -3.61 -9.18 -11.52
CA TRP A 78 -3.20 -9.15 -10.12
C TRP A 78 -1.98 -8.29 -9.89
N LEU A 79 -2.03 -7.50 -8.82
CA LEU A 79 -0.85 -6.92 -8.20
C LEU A 79 -0.36 -7.88 -7.12
N ILE A 80 0.80 -8.48 -7.35
CA ILE A 80 1.35 -9.55 -6.52
C ILE A 80 2.40 -9.00 -5.57
N LEU A 81 2.25 -9.30 -4.28
CA LEU A 81 3.25 -9.05 -3.25
C LEU A 81 3.83 -10.40 -2.83
N GLN A 82 5.12 -10.61 -3.07
CA GLN A 82 5.79 -11.85 -2.74
C GLN A 82 6.96 -11.58 -1.80
N ASP A 83 6.80 -11.94 -0.54
CA ASP A 83 7.84 -11.79 0.47
C ASP A 83 8.59 -13.12 0.67
N LYS A 84 9.91 -13.08 0.46
CA LYS A 84 10.85 -14.19 0.69
C LYS A 84 11.99 -13.78 1.61
N ASP A 85 11.93 -12.57 2.18
CA ASP A 85 12.99 -12.02 3.02
C ASP A 85 12.53 -11.99 4.48
N PRO A 86 13.22 -12.65 5.41
CA PRO A 86 12.88 -12.61 6.83
C PRO A 86 13.13 -11.24 7.49
N PHE A 87 13.80 -10.31 6.80
CA PHE A 87 14.22 -9.01 7.34
C PHE A 87 13.64 -7.82 6.60
N ASP A 88 12.87 -8.06 5.52
CA ASP A 88 12.29 -7.02 4.70
C ASP A 88 10.83 -7.41 4.33
N TYR A 89 10.14 -6.59 3.53
CA TYR A 89 8.75 -6.83 3.17
C TYR A 89 8.40 -6.17 1.82
N ALA A 90 7.40 -6.67 1.13
CA ALA A 90 6.77 -6.01 0.01
C ALA A 90 5.69 -5.05 0.51
N LYS A 91 5.62 -3.82 -0.03
CA LYS A 91 4.59 -2.85 0.32
C LYS A 91 4.08 -2.11 -0.91
N VAL A 92 2.79 -1.91 -0.95
CA VAL A 92 2.13 -1.02 -1.90
C VAL A 92 1.21 -0.07 -1.14
N GLU A 93 1.11 1.17 -1.59
CA GLU A 93 0.33 2.19 -0.93
C GLU A 93 -0.37 3.05 -1.99
N ARG A 94 -1.69 3.17 -1.88
CA ARG A 94 -2.53 3.99 -2.74
C ARG A 94 -3.00 5.22 -1.97
N LYS A 95 -2.67 6.40 -2.48
CA LYS A 95 -3.16 7.65 -1.89
C LYS A 95 -4.50 8.04 -2.48
N ILE A 96 -5.40 8.41 -1.59
CA ILE A 96 -6.71 9.01 -1.91
C ILE A 96 -6.88 10.28 -1.09
N PRO A 97 -7.71 11.25 -1.52
CA PRO A 97 -8.02 12.42 -0.73
C PRO A 97 -8.61 12.04 0.64
N ALA A 98 -8.28 12.83 1.66
CA ALA A 98 -8.88 12.67 2.96
C ALA A 98 -10.42 12.80 2.88
N SER A 99 -11.13 11.87 3.49
CA SER A 99 -12.58 11.83 3.50
C SER A 99 -13.09 11.46 4.88
N LYS A 100 -14.31 11.93 5.22
CA LYS A 100 -15.01 11.50 6.43
C LYS A 100 -15.67 10.13 6.29
N GLU A 101 -15.93 9.74 5.06
CA GLU A 101 -16.48 8.44 4.70
C GLU A 101 -15.65 7.87 3.56
N LEU A 102 -15.25 6.62 3.69
CA LEU A 102 -14.48 5.91 2.68
C LEU A 102 -15.10 4.53 2.50
N LYS A 103 -15.44 4.20 1.26
CA LYS A 103 -15.77 2.83 0.85
C LYS A 103 -14.63 2.32 -0.01
N VAL A 104 -14.06 1.18 0.37
CA VAL A 104 -13.02 0.48 -0.38
C VAL A 104 -13.52 -0.92 -0.70
N SER A 105 -13.25 -1.38 -1.92
CA SER A 105 -13.61 -2.70 -2.39
C SER A 105 -12.47 -3.25 -3.25
N PHE A 106 -12.09 -4.49 -3.03
CA PHE A 106 -11.04 -5.18 -3.79
C PHE A 106 -11.17 -6.70 -3.67
N ASP A 107 -10.62 -7.39 -4.65
CA ASP A 107 -10.47 -8.84 -4.59
C ASP A 107 -9.10 -9.19 -4.01
N LEU A 108 -9.07 -10.18 -3.13
CA LEU A 108 -7.90 -10.64 -2.41
C LEU A 108 -7.71 -12.14 -2.62
N LEU A 109 -6.54 -12.52 -3.12
CA LEU A 109 -6.12 -13.90 -3.27
C LEU A 109 -4.88 -14.17 -2.43
N ALA A 110 -5.01 -14.98 -1.39
CA ALA A 110 -3.88 -15.42 -0.58
C ALA A 110 -3.23 -16.64 -1.21
N GLY A 111 -1.95 -16.55 -1.57
CA GLY A 111 -1.18 -17.68 -2.12
C GLY A 111 -0.81 -18.74 -1.07
N GLN A 112 -0.91 -18.40 0.23
CA GLN A 112 -0.56 -19.27 1.35
C GLN A 112 -1.38 -18.91 2.59
N ASN A 113 -1.49 -19.85 3.55
CA ASN A 113 -2.19 -19.65 4.82
C ASN A 113 -1.48 -20.30 6.02
N ASP A 114 -0.20 -20.64 5.87
CA ASP A 114 0.61 -21.35 6.85
C ASP A 114 1.86 -20.59 7.28
N LYS A 115 2.14 -19.45 6.71
CA LYS A 115 3.28 -18.57 7.01
C LYS A 115 3.10 -17.17 6.45
N GLY A 116 3.89 -16.24 7.01
CA GLY A 116 3.82 -14.83 6.66
C GLY A 116 2.55 -14.15 7.19
N ILE A 117 2.52 -12.85 7.07
CA ILE A 117 1.38 -12.01 7.44
C ILE A 117 1.15 -11.03 6.31
N LEU A 118 -0.09 -10.93 5.81
CA LEU A 118 -0.50 -9.82 4.98
C LEU A 118 -1.27 -8.83 5.85
N GLN A 119 -0.87 -7.56 5.76
CA GLN A 119 -1.53 -6.46 6.46
C GLN A 119 -2.07 -5.46 5.43
N ILE A 120 -3.32 -5.06 5.60
CA ILE A 120 -3.97 -4.03 4.80
C ILE A 120 -4.39 -2.93 5.77
N ASP A 121 -3.70 -1.80 5.68
CA ASP A 121 -3.88 -0.67 6.58
C ASP A 121 -4.68 0.45 5.92
N PHE A 122 -5.68 0.94 6.62
CA PHE A 122 -6.35 2.19 6.31
C PHE A 122 -5.72 3.29 7.16
N LEU A 123 -5.03 4.22 6.49
CA LEU A 123 -4.23 5.24 7.14
C LEU A 123 -4.92 6.60 7.07
N ASP A 124 -4.73 7.42 8.10
CA ASP A 124 -5.08 8.84 8.08
C ASP A 124 -4.02 9.67 7.33
N GLU A 125 -4.21 10.98 7.27
CA GLU A 125 -3.29 11.93 6.63
C GLU A 125 -1.89 11.97 7.27
N ASN A 126 -1.75 11.51 8.51
CA ASN A 126 -0.49 11.43 9.24
C ASN A 126 0.16 10.04 9.15
N SER A 127 -0.38 9.15 8.29
CA SER A 127 0.05 7.76 8.15
C SER A 127 -0.17 6.91 9.41
N ILE A 128 -1.15 7.28 10.24
CA ILE A 128 -1.56 6.51 11.42
C ILE A 128 -2.68 5.56 10.99
N ALA A 129 -2.54 4.28 11.32
CA ALA A 129 -3.54 3.28 10.99
C ALA A 129 -4.83 3.48 11.81
N CYS A 130 -5.93 3.77 11.11
CA CYS A 130 -7.28 3.85 11.69
C CYS A 130 -7.85 2.45 11.90
N SER A 131 -7.59 1.57 10.95
CA SER A 131 -8.00 0.16 10.96
C SER A 131 -6.98 -0.67 10.20
N ARG A 132 -6.97 -1.97 10.47
CA ARG A 132 -6.12 -2.95 9.80
C ARG A 132 -6.89 -4.25 9.60
N LEU A 133 -6.84 -4.76 8.38
CA LEU A 133 -7.14 -6.14 8.07
C LEU A 133 -5.84 -6.95 8.08
N GLU A 134 -5.91 -8.18 8.54
CA GLU A 134 -4.73 -9.03 8.61
C GLU A 134 -5.06 -10.49 8.30
N LEU A 135 -4.31 -11.07 7.38
CA LEU A 135 -4.27 -12.51 7.14
C LEU A 135 -3.10 -13.09 7.91
N THR A 136 -3.38 -14.00 8.81
CA THR A 136 -2.39 -14.58 9.74
C THR A 136 -1.89 -15.94 9.27
N PRO A 137 -0.71 -16.40 9.72
CA PRO A 137 -0.15 -17.69 9.30
C PRO A 137 -0.89 -18.92 9.84
N ASP A 138 -1.86 -18.74 10.71
CA ASP A 138 -2.76 -19.79 11.20
C ASP A 138 -4.10 -19.83 10.43
N GLY A 139 -4.15 -19.15 9.28
CA GLY A 139 -5.30 -19.18 8.37
C GLY A 139 -6.49 -18.35 8.86
N ILE A 140 -6.26 -17.33 9.68
CA ILE A 140 -7.32 -16.45 10.20
C ILE A 140 -7.26 -15.10 9.48
N PHE A 141 -8.40 -14.69 8.94
CA PHE A 141 -8.64 -13.32 8.52
C PHE A 141 -9.23 -12.57 9.71
N ARG A 142 -8.58 -11.50 10.12
CA ARG A 142 -8.96 -10.72 11.30
C ARG A 142 -8.88 -9.22 11.05
N MET A 143 -9.64 -8.47 11.82
CA MET A 143 -9.67 -7.02 11.81
C MET A 143 -9.13 -6.46 13.13
N LYS A 144 -8.41 -5.37 13.06
CA LYS A 144 -8.00 -4.57 14.22
C LYS A 144 -8.77 -3.25 14.23
N GLY A 145 -9.62 -3.09 15.24
CA GLY A 145 -10.27 -1.83 15.58
C GLY A 145 -9.74 -1.32 16.94
N GLY A 146 -9.07 -0.17 16.94
CA GLY A 146 -8.41 0.34 18.14
C GLY A 146 -7.30 -0.59 18.64
N SER A 147 -7.39 -1.07 19.88
CA SER A 147 -6.36 -1.91 20.51
C SER A 147 -6.59 -3.42 20.39
N ARG A 148 -7.72 -3.85 19.82
CA ARG A 148 -8.13 -5.25 19.82
C ARG A 148 -8.28 -5.79 18.42
N PHE A 149 -7.96 -7.09 18.26
CA PHE A 149 -8.29 -7.87 17.08
C PHE A 149 -9.62 -8.60 17.27
N ALA A 150 -10.41 -8.66 16.19
CA ALA A 150 -11.57 -9.51 16.07
C ALA A 150 -11.32 -10.50 14.92
N ASN A 151 -11.45 -11.79 15.20
CA ASN A 151 -11.38 -12.81 14.15
C ASN A 151 -12.71 -12.78 13.37
N MET A 152 -12.60 -12.65 12.06
CA MET A 152 -13.75 -12.59 11.15
C MET A 152 -14.06 -13.98 10.62
N MET A 153 -13.09 -14.64 10.00
CA MET A 153 -13.27 -15.93 9.38
C MET A 153 -11.94 -16.69 9.23
N LYS A 154 -12.01 -17.96 8.88
CA LYS A 154 -10.86 -18.69 8.33
C LYS A 154 -10.75 -18.42 6.84
N TYR A 155 -9.54 -18.28 6.34
CA TYR A 155 -9.28 -18.19 4.92
C TYR A 155 -8.48 -19.38 4.41
N GLU A 156 -8.59 -19.64 3.11
CA GLU A 156 -7.95 -20.75 2.40
C GLU A 156 -6.98 -20.21 1.35
N ALA A 157 -5.80 -20.81 1.24
CA ALA A 157 -4.87 -20.49 0.17
C ALA A 157 -5.46 -20.86 -1.20
N GLY A 158 -5.24 -20.00 -2.20
CA GLY A 158 -5.76 -20.19 -3.56
C GLY A 158 -7.22 -19.81 -3.77
N LYS A 159 -7.91 -19.33 -2.73
CA LYS A 159 -9.28 -18.84 -2.83
C LYS A 159 -9.30 -17.32 -2.92
N THR A 160 -10.11 -16.79 -3.82
CA THR A 160 -10.35 -15.34 -3.94
C THR A 160 -11.46 -14.92 -2.98
N TYR A 161 -11.25 -13.82 -2.29
CA TYR A 161 -12.21 -13.18 -1.39
C TYR A 161 -12.50 -11.78 -1.88
N HIS A 162 -13.76 -11.44 -2.00
CA HIS A 162 -14.17 -10.06 -2.20
C HIS A 162 -14.25 -9.35 -0.85
N VAL A 163 -13.52 -8.25 -0.71
CA VAL A 163 -13.44 -7.46 0.53
C VAL A 163 -14.08 -6.11 0.29
N GLU A 164 -15.07 -5.77 1.10
CA GLU A 164 -15.59 -4.41 1.20
C GLU A 164 -15.34 -3.86 2.59
N ALA A 165 -14.78 -2.64 2.66
CA ALA A 165 -14.58 -1.90 3.89
C ALA A 165 -15.27 -0.54 3.81
N VAL A 166 -16.07 -0.22 4.82
CA VAL A 166 -16.70 1.08 4.98
C VAL A 166 -16.18 1.71 6.25
N LEU A 167 -15.47 2.83 6.11
CA LEU A 167 -14.94 3.59 7.24
C LEU A 167 -15.69 4.91 7.34
N SER A 168 -16.21 5.21 8.54
CA SER A 168 -16.88 6.48 8.83
C SER A 168 -16.33 7.10 10.10
N THR A 169 -15.87 8.34 10.00
CA THR A 169 -15.40 9.11 11.16
C THR A 169 -16.56 9.71 11.95
N ALA A 170 -17.74 9.85 11.34
CA ALA A 170 -18.92 10.43 11.98
C ALA A 170 -19.53 9.48 13.02
N GLU A 171 -19.50 8.19 12.77
CA GLU A 171 -20.13 7.18 13.63
C GLU A 171 -19.14 6.43 14.53
N ARG A 172 -17.83 6.62 14.33
CA ARG A 172 -16.75 5.83 14.96
C ARG A 172 -16.93 4.33 14.74
N HIS A 173 -17.60 3.95 13.65
CA HIS A 173 -17.89 2.58 13.26
C HIS A 173 -17.10 2.20 12.00
N ILE A 174 -16.60 0.96 12.02
CA ILE A 174 -16.05 0.30 10.85
C ILE A 174 -16.93 -0.91 10.60
N GLN A 175 -17.53 -0.98 9.42
CA GLN A 175 -18.24 -2.16 8.94
C GLN A 175 -17.46 -2.78 7.80
N GLU A 176 -17.20 -4.06 7.90
CA GLU A 176 -16.46 -4.82 6.90
C GLU A 176 -17.27 -6.08 6.55
N TYR A 177 -17.41 -6.34 5.26
CA TYR A 177 -18.12 -7.49 4.72
C TYR A 177 -17.13 -8.32 3.91
N GLY A 178 -17.14 -9.63 4.14
CA GLY A 178 -16.39 -10.59 3.33
C GLY A 178 -17.35 -11.68 2.86
N ASP A 179 -17.54 -11.80 1.57
CA ASP A 179 -18.21 -12.93 0.95
C ASP A 179 -17.17 -13.94 0.48
N GLY A 180 -17.32 -15.19 0.93
CA GLY A 180 -16.47 -16.31 0.60
C GLY A 180 -17.17 -17.35 -0.27
#